data_2273bb078b2ef82baf559ee600c5cfbc
#
_entry.id   2273bb078b2ef82baf559ee600c5cfbc
#
_cell.length_a   1.000
_cell.length_b   1.000
_cell.length_c   1.000
_cell.angle_alpha   90.00
_cell.angle_beta   90.00
_cell.angle_gamma   90.00
#
_symmetry.space_group_name_H-M   'P 1'
#
loop_
_entity.id
_entity.type
_entity.pdbx_description
1 polymer ?
#
loop_
_entity_poly.entity_id
_entity_poly.type
_entity_poly.pdbx_seq_one_letter_code
_entity_poly.pdbx_strand_id
1 'polypeptide(L)'
;LSLAHKYVEDSYGKDHVSRVITFGTMLAKGAIKDVARIHDLSIDESNRLSGMVPDRLSEKVEKEYLFNPDLDDLKPGFKVVEKDVEVDDPDNPGQKKTVKKTYQRGMEDTDVKITLKNCYRLVPEFKEELENGTEQVREVLKYARQLEGCIRQVGMHACATIIGRGNLTDYIPICLSMDKESGQYVWTSQYDGHYIEEVGMLKMDFLGLNTLSIIHKCLDNIKLRFGTDIDIEAIPIDDKP
;
A
#
# COMPACT_ATOMS: atom_id res chain seq x y z
N LEU A 1 8.28 20.63 7.37
CA LEU A 1 8.19 19.44 8.26
C LEU A 1 9.02 19.61 9.52
N SER A 2 10.29 20.00 9.43
CA SER A 2 11.19 20.20 10.59
C SER A 2 10.63 21.12 11.66
N LEU A 3 9.95 22.21 11.27
CA LEU A 3 9.31 23.14 12.20
C LEU A 3 8.12 22.51 12.95
N ALA A 4 7.31 21.70 12.27
CA ALA A 4 6.17 21.02 12.90
C ALA A 4 6.65 20.00 13.95
N HIS A 5 7.68 19.22 13.62
CA HIS A 5 8.27 18.28 14.56
C HIS A 5 8.89 18.98 15.77
N LYS A 6 9.64 20.06 15.52
CA LYS A 6 10.21 20.86 16.61
C LYS A 6 9.13 21.42 17.54
N TYR A 7 8.04 21.92 16.97
CA TYR A 7 6.90 22.40 17.76
C TYR A 7 6.31 21.30 18.65
N VAL A 8 6.17 20.07 18.12
CA VAL A 8 5.66 18.93 18.90
C VAL A 8 6.64 18.55 20.01
N GLU A 9 7.94 18.48 19.72
CA GLU A 9 8.96 18.21 20.73
C GLU A 9 9.00 19.31 21.84
N ASP A 10 8.87 20.57 21.45
CA ASP A 10 8.83 21.70 22.41
C ASP A 10 7.53 21.69 23.24
N SER A 11 6.42 21.20 22.68
CA SER A 11 5.12 21.17 23.35
C SER A 11 4.94 19.99 24.31
N TYR A 12 5.46 18.80 23.94
CA TYR A 12 5.22 17.56 24.70
C TYR A 12 6.46 17.03 25.41
N GLY A 13 7.66 17.50 25.06
CA GLY A 13 8.92 17.00 25.57
C GLY A 13 9.60 16.03 24.60
N LYS A 14 10.93 16.09 24.52
CA LYS A 14 11.72 15.28 23.58
C LYS A 14 11.64 13.78 23.86
N ASP A 15 11.45 13.39 25.10
CA ASP A 15 11.31 12.01 25.56
C ASP A 15 9.89 11.45 25.35
N HIS A 16 8.93 12.29 24.99
CA HIS A 16 7.56 11.93 24.67
C HIS A 16 7.31 11.83 23.16
N VAL A 17 8.31 12.16 22.32
CA VAL A 17 8.14 12.27 20.86
C VAL A 17 9.20 11.45 20.14
N SER A 18 8.79 10.69 19.13
CA SER A 18 9.72 10.00 18.24
C SER A 18 9.21 9.92 16.80
N ARG A 19 10.10 9.63 15.88
CA ARG A 19 9.76 9.27 14.50
C ARG A 19 9.29 7.82 14.45
N VAL A 20 8.63 7.48 13.35
CA VAL A 20 8.18 6.11 13.06
C VAL A 20 9.19 5.42 12.15
N ILE A 21 9.56 4.19 12.51
CA ILE A 21 10.39 3.33 11.65
C ILE A 21 9.59 2.89 10.43
N THR A 22 10.29 2.65 9.32
CA THR A 22 9.75 1.97 8.14
C THR A 22 10.64 0.80 7.76
N PHE A 23 10.03 -0.30 7.36
CA PHE A 23 10.72 -1.49 6.89
C PHE A 23 10.57 -1.61 5.37
N GLY A 24 11.67 -1.40 4.65
CA GLY A 24 11.74 -1.66 3.22
C GLY A 24 11.94 -3.14 2.96
N THR A 25 10.95 -3.80 2.36
CA THR A 25 11.03 -5.23 2.02
C THR A 25 11.55 -5.45 0.60
N MET A 26 12.10 -6.63 0.35
CA MET A 26 12.46 -7.04 -1.00
C MET A 26 11.22 -7.29 -1.84
N LEU A 27 11.04 -6.51 -2.90
CA LEU A 27 10.01 -6.72 -3.90
C LEU A 27 10.50 -7.68 -5.00
N ALA A 28 9.57 -8.28 -5.75
CA ALA A 28 9.83 -9.30 -6.76
C ALA A 28 11.03 -8.98 -7.69
N LYS A 29 11.01 -7.80 -8.36
CA LYS A 29 12.11 -7.39 -9.26
C LYS A 29 13.45 -7.25 -8.52
N GLY A 30 13.41 -6.69 -7.30
CA GLY A 30 14.61 -6.50 -6.46
C GLY A 30 15.19 -7.83 -5.98
N ALA A 31 14.36 -8.75 -5.52
CA ALA A 31 14.77 -10.06 -5.06
C ALA A 31 15.48 -10.87 -6.17
N ILE A 32 14.94 -10.86 -7.40
CA ILE A 32 15.61 -11.48 -8.55
C ILE A 32 17.00 -10.88 -8.76
N LYS A 33 17.11 -9.54 -8.80
CA LYS A 33 18.38 -8.86 -9.07
C LYS A 33 19.43 -9.08 -7.98
N ASP A 34 19.01 -9.07 -6.72
CA ASP A 34 19.93 -9.27 -5.60
C ASP A 34 20.46 -10.71 -5.56
N VAL A 35 19.60 -11.71 -5.80
CA VAL A 35 20.02 -13.12 -5.85
C VAL A 35 20.84 -13.41 -7.10
N ALA A 36 20.46 -12.87 -8.27
CA ALA A 36 21.22 -13.01 -9.51
C ALA A 36 22.66 -12.54 -9.35
N ARG A 37 22.86 -11.43 -8.65
CA ARG A 37 24.21 -10.89 -8.38
C ARG A 37 25.04 -11.82 -7.50
N ILE A 38 24.42 -12.49 -6.51
CA ILE A 38 25.12 -13.43 -5.62
C ILE A 38 25.48 -14.73 -6.36
N HIS A 39 24.67 -15.12 -7.32
CA HIS A 39 24.89 -16.29 -8.15
C HIS A 39 25.74 -16.00 -9.41
N ASP A 40 26.39 -14.82 -9.48
CA ASP A 40 27.23 -14.38 -10.62
C ASP A 40 26.53 -14.47 -11.97
N LEU A 41 25.20 -14.29 -11.99
CA LEU A 41 24.43 -14.20 -13.22
C LEU A 41 24.74 -12.87 -13.92
N SER A 42 24.83 -12.87 -15.24
CA SER A 42 25.11 -11.65 -15.99
C SER A 42 24.05 -10.56 -15.73
N ILE A 43 24.45 -9.30 -15.87
CA ILE A 43 23.54 -8.15 -15.71
C ILE A 43 22.39 -8.22 -16.72
N ASP A 44 22.68 -8.64 -17.94
CA ASP A 44 21.68 -8.75 -19.01
C ASP A 44 20.65 -9.83 -18.68
N GLU A 45 21.09 -10.98 -18.19
CA GLU A 45 20.22 -12.07 -17.80
C GLU A 45 19.39 -11.70 -16.55
N SER A 46 20.01 -11.05 -15.57
CA SER A 46 19.32 -10.51 -14.40
C SER A 46 18.24 -9.49 -14.77
N ASN A 47 18.52 -8.61 -15.73
CA ASN A 47 17.56 -7.64 -16.25
C ASN A 47 16.43 -8.34 -17.03
N ARG A 48 16.76 -9.35 -17.84
CA ARG A 48 15.78 -10.16 -18.58
C ARG A 48 14.79 -10.83 -17.60
N LEU A 49 15.29 -11.55 -16.60
CA LEU A 49 14.46 -12.24 -15.60
C LEU A 49 13.60 -11.25 -14.79
N SER A 50 14.18 -10.15 -14.31
CA SER A 50 13.44 -9.14 -13.57
C SER A 50 12.41 -8.40 -14.44
N GLY A 51 12.66 -8.28 -15.75
CA GLY A 51 11.74 -7.70 -16.73
C GLY A 51 10.48 -8.53 -16.98
N MET A 52 10.52 -9.84 -16.72
CA MET A 52 9.34 -10.72 -16.81
C MET A 52 8.29 -10.41 -15.74
N VAL A 53 8.66 -9.72 -14.64
CA VAL A 53 7.71 -9.31 -13.60
C VAL A 53 6.83 -8.20 -14.16
N PRO A 54 5.53 -8.44 -14.39
CA PRO A 54 4.64 -7.46 -14.99
C PRO A 54 4.35 -6.30 -14.03
N ASP A 55 3.91 -5.17 -14.59
CA ASP A 55 3.45 -4.03 -13.78
C ASP A 55 2.00 -4.19 -13.30
N ARG A 56 1.24 -5.08 -13.92
CA ARG A 56 -0.10 -5.49 -13.51
C ARG A 56 -0.24 -6.99 -13.69
N LEU A 57 -0.82 -7.64 -12.70
CA LEU A 57 -1.11 -9.08 -12.73
C LEU A 57 -2.58 -9.29 -12.41
N SER A 58 -3.28 -10.02 -13.26
CA SER A 58 -4.69 -10.36 -13.06
C SER A 58 -4.93 -11.85 -13.26
N GLU A 59 -5.99 -12.35 -12.63
CA GLU A 59 -6.46 -13.72 -12.77
C GLU A 59 -7.96 -13.72 -12.97
N LYS A 60 -8.45 -14.59 -13.84
CA LYS A 60 -9.90 -14.81 -13.99
C LYS A 60 -10.41 -15.63 -12.82
N VAL A 61 -11.25 -15.00 -12.01
CA VAL A 61 -11.86 -15.62 -10.84
C VAL A 61 -13.37 -15.65 -11.03
N GLU A 62 -13.99 -16.76 -10.68
CA GLU A 62 -15.43 -16.84 -10.65
C GLU A 62 -15.96 -15.98 -9.51
N LYS A 63 -16.81 -15.01 -9.83
CA LYS A 63 -17.46 -14.14 -8.86
C LYS A 63 -18.97 -14.27 -8.94
N GLU A 64 -19.57 -14.02 -7.81
CA GLU A 64 -21.00 -14.05 -7.64
C GLU A 64 -21.43 -12.79 -6.88
N TYR A 65 -22.42 -12.09 -7.42
CA TYR A 65 -22.97 -10.89 -6.84
C TYR A 65 -24.48 -11.04 -6.68
N LEU A 66 -25.03 -10.52 -5.58
CA LEU A 66 -26.47 -10.39 -5.44
C LEU A 66 -27.01 -9.60 -6.63
N PHE A 67 -28.08 -10.06 -7.25
CA PHE A 67 -28.63 -9.49 -8.47
C PHE A 67 -30.11 -9.24 -8.31
N ASN A 68 -30.53 -8.02 -8.51
CA ASN A 68 -31.93 -7.65 -8.59
C ASN A 68 -32.28 -7.33 -10.05
N PRO A 69 -33.05 -8.17 -10.75
CA PRO A 69 -33.38 -7.98 -12.17
C PRO A 69 -34.07 -6.64 -12.47
N ASP A 70 -34.69 -6.03 -11.47
CA ASP A 70 -35.43 -4.77 -11.63
C ASP A 70 -34.55 -3.53 -11.47
N LEU A 71 -33.35 -3.67 -10.86
CA LEU A 71 -32.49 -2.56 -10.50
C LEU A 71 -31.08 -2.67 -11.08
N ASP A 72 -30.60 -3.88 -11.34
CA ASP A 72 -29.23 -4.14 -11.71
C ASP A 72 -29.09 -4.56 -13.17
N ASP A 73 -28.04 -4.11 -13.83
CA ASP A 73 -27.66 -4.61 -15.15
C ASP A 73 -26.85 -5.91 -15.02
N LEU A 74 -27.16 -6.88 -15.87
CA LEU A 74 -26.39 -8.11 -15.95
C LEU A 74 -24.99 -7.82 -16.54
N LYS A 75 -23.95 -8.14 -15.79
CA LYS A 75 -22.58 -7.96 -16.26
C LYS A 75 -22.29 -8.82 -17.50
N PRO A 76 -21.55 -8.31 -18.48
CA PRO A 76 -21.20 -9.09 -19.67
C PRO A 76 -20.52 -10.42 -19.32
N GLY A 77 -21.05 -11.53 -19.86
CA GLY A 77 -20.50 -12.86 -19.61
C GLY A 77 -20.95 -13.51 -18.29
N PHE A 78 -21.78 -12.84 -17.50
CA PHE A 78 -22.39 -13.40 -16.29
C PHE A 78 -23.72 -14.09 -16.61
N LYS A 79 -24.08 -15.06 -15.77
CA LYS A 79 -25.36 -15.78 -15.84
C LYS A 79 -26.12 -15.57 -14.56
N VAL A 80 -27.44 -15.48 -14.68
CA VAL A 80 -28.34 -15.41 -13.53
C VAL A 80 -28.47 -16.79 -12.90
N VAL A 81 -28.32 -16.86 -11.58
CA VAL A 81 -28.41 -18.09 -10.79
C VAL A 81 -29.28 -17.84 -9.56
N GLU A 82 -30.26 -18.70 -9.31
CA GLU A 82 -31.04 -18.66 -8.07
C GLU A 82 -30.45 -19.62 -7.06
N LYS A 83 -30.41 -19.20 -5.80
CA LYS A 83 -29.95 -20.02 -4.67
C LYS A 83 -30.87 -19.85 -3.47
N ASP A 84 -31.08 -20.95 -2.78
CA ASP A 84 -31.71 -20.95 -1.47
C ASP A 84 -30.68 -20.56 -0.42
N VAL A 85 -30.93 -19.47 0.31
CA VAL A 85 -30.03 -18.92 1.31
C VAL A 85 -30.75 -18.84 2.65
N GLU A 86 -30.11 -19.33 3.70
CA GLU A 86 -30.59 -19.15 5.06
C GLU A 86 -30.34 -17.71 5.53
N VAL A 87 -31.39 -17.06 5.97
CA VAL A 87 -31.36 -15.74 6.58
C VAL A 87 -32.02 -15.78 7.94
N ASP A 88 -31.65 -14.89 8.83
CA ASP A 88 -32.33 -14.77 10.12
C ASP A 88 -33.79 -14.40 9.89
N ASP A 89 -34.66 -15.07 10.61
CA ASP A 89 -36.12 -14.80 10.49
C ASP A 89 -36.45 -13.53 11.29
N PRO A 90 -36.87 -12.44 10.64
CA PRO A 90 -37.17 -11.18 11.33
C PRO A 90 -38.37 -11.31 12.26
N ASP A 91 -39.27 -12.30 12.02
CA ASP A 91 -40.46 -12.52 12.81
C ASP A 91 -40.22 -13.46 14.02
N ASN A 92 -39.09 -14.23 14.00
CA ASN A 92 -38.71 -15.18 15.05
C ASN A 92 -37.23 -15.07 15.38
N PRO A 93 -36.80 -14.18 16.29
CA PRO A 93 -35.40 -14.00 16.66
C PRO A 93 -34.72 -15.31 17.11
N GLY A 94 -33.59 -15.64 16.46
CA GLY A 94 -32.82 -16.87 16.71
C GLY A 94 -33.21 -18.06 15.84
N GLN A 95 -34.22 -17.95 14.97
CA GLN A 95 -34.53 -18.93 13.94
C GLN A 95 -34.04 -18.43 12.57
N LYS A 96 -33.75 -19.39 11.69
CA LYS A 96 -33.40 -19.13 10.30
C LYS A 96 -34.50 -19.56 9.37
N LYS A 97 -34.73 -18.77 8.31
CA LYS A 97 -35.60 -19.15 7.22
C LYS A 97 -34.87 -19.20 5.90
N THR A 98 -35.26 -20.13 5.04
CA THR A 98 -34.71 -20.23 3.69
C THR A 98 -35.47 -19.30 2.75
N VAL A 99 -34.72 -18.40 2.08
CA VAL A 99 -35.26 -17.52 1.05
C VAL A 99 -34.49 -17.71 -0.25
N LYS A 100 -35.21 -17.63 -1.38
CA LYS A 100 -34.58 -17.63 -2.69
C LYS A 100 -33.94 -16.24 -2.95
N LYS A 101 -32.66 -16.24 -3.28
CA LYS A 101 -31.97 -15.05 -3.73
C LYS A 101 -31.42 -15.28 -5.11
N THR A 102 -31.48 -14.23 -5.93
CA THR A 102 -30.94 -14.22 -7.29
C THR A 102 -29.57 -13.62 -7.29
N TYR A 103 -28.66 -14.25 -7.99
CA TYR A 103 -27.27 -13.81 -8.13
C TYR A 103 -26.90 -13.76 -9.61
N GLN A 104 -25.96 -12.90 -9.95
CA GLN A 104 -25.23 -12.98 -11.21
C GLN A 104 -23.86 -13.59 -10.95
N ARG A 105 -23.50 -14.63 -11.72
CA ARG A 105 -22.27 -15.41 -11.56
C ARG A 105 -21.51 -15.48 -12.87
N GLY A 106 -20.21 -15.23 -12.84
CA GLY A 106 -19.37 -15.26 -14.02
C GLY A 106 -17.89 -15.10 -13.70
N MET A 107 -17.09 -15.18 -14.74
CA MET A 107 -15.63 -14.98 -14.65
C MET A 107 -15.30 -13.50 -14.79
N GLU A 108 -14.55 -12.95 -13.83
CA GLU A 108 -14.11 -11.56 -13.83
C GLU A 108 -12.59 -11.48 -13.61
N ASP A 109 -11.94 -10.61 -14.38
CA ASP A 109 -10.53 -10.34 -14.18
C ASP A 109 -10.34 -9.60 -12.85
N THR A 110 -9.63 -10.24 -11.94
CA THR A 110 -9.35 -9.70 -10.61
C THR A 110 -7.87 -9.42 -10.50
N ASP A 111 -7.53 -8.19 -10.09
CA ASP A 111 -6.14 -7.84 -9.85
C ASP A 111 -5.56 -8.69 -8.72
N VAL A 112 -4.39 -9.24 -8.97
CA VAL A 112 -3.65 -10.09 -8.05
C VAL A 112 -2.36 -9.37 -7.66
N LYS A 113 -2.01 -9.44 -6.38
CA LYS A 113 -0.75 -8.85 -5.89
C LYS A 113 0.44 -9.40 -6.67
N ILE A 114 1.30 -8.51 -7.14
CA ILE A 114 2.53 -8.87 -7.85
C ILE A 114 3.53 -9.43 -6.83
N THR A 115 3.65 -10.74 -6.81
CA THR A 115 4.62 -11.51 -6.04
C THR A 115 5.24 -12.56 -6.94
N LEU A 116 6.45 -13.02 -6.65
CA LEU A 116 7.08 -14.11 -7.42
C LEU A 116 6.23 -15.38 -7.38
N LYS A 117 5.58 -15.67 -6.25
CA LYS A 117 4.63 -16.78 -6.15
C LYS A 117 3.52 -16.69 -7.21
N ASN A 118 2.93 -15.51 -7.37
CA ASN A 118 1.87 -15.30 -8.35
C ASN A 118 2.41 -15.19 -9.77
N CYS A 119 3.57 -14.56 -9.95
CA CYS A 119 4.24 -14.50 -11.26
C CYS A 119 4.57 -15.91 -11.78
N TYR A 120 5.12 -16.79 -10.95
CA TYR A 120 5.44 -18.17 -11.35
C TYR A 120 4.21 -19.00 -11.70
N ARG A 121 3.05 -18.64 -11.16
CA ARG A 121 1.79 -19.31 -11.48
C ARG A 121 1.11 -18.76 -12.72
N LEU A 122 1.17 -17.45 -12.96
CA LEU A 122 0.32 -16.76 -13.93
C LEU A 122 1.08 -16.27 -15.17
N VAL A 123 2.41 -16.08 -15.07
CA VAL A 123 3.23 -15.59 -16.19
C VAL A 123 3.90 -16.77 -16.88
N PRO A 124 3.58 -17.05 -18.17
CA PRO A 124 4.09 -18.22 -18.91
C PRO A 124 5.61 -18.27 -18.99
N GLU A 125 6.27 -17.12 -19.15
CA GLU A 125 7.73 -17.01 -19.27
C GLU A 125 8.43 -17.50 -17.99
N PHE A 126 7.89 -17.24 -16.82
CA PHE A 126 8.44 -17.78 -15.57
C PHE A 126 8.27 -19.30 -15.46
N LYS A 127 7.16 -19.85 -15.96
CA LYS A 127 6.98 -21.30 -15.99
C LYS A 127 8.03 -21.97 -16.86
N GLU A 128 8.27 -21.41 -18.04
CA GLU A 128 9.30 -21.89 -18.96
C GLU A 128 10.69 -21.86 -18.31
N GLU A 129 11.07 -20.78 -17.64
CA GLU A 129 12.36 -20.69 -16.97
C GLU A 129 12.50 -21.66 -15.78
N LEU A 130 11.41 -21.92 -15.06
CA LEU A 130 11.42 -22.87 -13.95
C LEU A 130 11.53 -24.33 -14.43
N GLU A 131 10.97 -24.65 -15.62
CA GLU A 131 10.98 -26.00 -16.19
C GLU A 131 12.23 -26.25 -17.01
N ASN A 132 12.59 -25.35 -17.91
CA ASN A 132 13.59 -25.53 -18.97
C ASN A 132 14.81 -24.59 -18.84
N GLY A 133 14.79 -23.64 -17.92
CA GLY A 133 15.92 -22.73 -17.67
C GLY A 133 17.18 -23.44 -17.17
N THR A 134 18.31 -22.75 -17.24
CA THR A 134 19.58 -23.28 -16.71
C THR A 134 19.47 -23.54 -15.19
N GLU A 135 20.31 -24.41 -14.67
CA GLU A 135 20.35 -24.70 -13.23
C GLU A 135 20.55 -23.42 -12.41
N GLN A 136 21.46 -22.54 -12.85
CA GLN A 136 21.73 -21.25 -12.23
C GLN A 136 20.49 -20.33 -12.20
N VAL A 137 19.75 -20.25 -13.30
CA VAL A 137 18.51 -19.47 -13.38
C VAL A 137 17.44 -20.02 -12.44
N ARG A 138 17.27 -21.34 -12.41
CA ARG A 138 16.31 -21.99 -11.51
C ARG A 138 16.64 -21.75 -10.03
N GLU A 139 17.92 -21.81 -9.67
CA GLU A 139 18.37 -21.49 -8.31
C GLU A 139 18.09 -20.03 -7.97
N VAL A 140 18.42 -19.10 -8.87
CA VAL A 140 18.11 -17.67 -8.69
C VAL A 140 16.61 -17.44 -8.44
N LEU A 141 15.75 -18.02 -9.26
CA LEU A 141 14.31 -17.87 -9.08
C LEU A 141 13.80 -18.51 -7.78
N LYS A 142 14.35 -19.66 -7.39
CA LYS A 142 14.02 -20.35 -6.13
C LYS A 142 14.36 -19.48 -4.92
N TYR A 143 15.58 -18.96 -4.85
CA TYR A 143 16.03 -18.16 -3.70
C TYR A 143 15.39 -16.76 -3.71
N ALA A 144 15.18 -16.14 -4.88
CA ALA A 144 14.47 -14.90 -4.99
C ALA A 144 13.06 -14.97 -4.37
N ARG A 145 12.35 -16.08 -4.63
CA ARG A 145 11.02 -16.32 -4.03
C ARG A 145 11.08 -16.48 -2.50
N GLN A 146 12.15 -17.04 -1.96
CA GLN A 146 12.30 -17.19 -0.50
C GLN A 146 12.63 -15.87 0.18
N LEU A 147 13.37 -15.00 -0.50
CA LEU A 147 13.80 -13.70 0.02
C LEU A 147 12.77 -12.59 -0.23
N GLU A 148 11.82 -12.80 -1.15
CA GLU A 148 10.75 -11.83 -1.39
C GLU A 148 9.94 -11.60 -0.10
N GLY A 149 9.74 -10.33 0.26
CA GLY A 149 9.05 -9.92 1.49
C GLY A 149 9.94 -9.83 2.73
N CYS A 150 11.17 -10.37 2.69
CA CYS A 150 12.12 -10.16 3.77
C CYS A 150 12.53 -8.70 3.88
N ILE A 151 12.77 -8.23 5.10
CA ILE A 151 13.25 -6.87 5.34
C ILE A 151 14.65 -6.73 4.76
N ARG A 152 14.83 -5.73 3.89
CA ARG A 152 16.10 -5.40 3.26
C ARG A 152 16.81 -4.23 3.93
N GLN A 153 16.03 -3.25 4.30
CA GLN A 153 16.53 -2.03 4.93
C GLN A 153 15.51 -1.42 5.88
N VAL A 154 16.02 -0.68 6.82
CA VAL A 154 15.24 0.10 7.76
C VAL A 154 15.33 1.56 7.37
N GLY A 155 14.24 2.26 7.41
CA GLY A 155 14.13 3.68 7.14
C GLY A 155 13.36 4.41 8.24
N MET A 156 13.16 5.69 8.02
CA MET A 156 12.35 6.56 8.87
C MET A 156 11.18 7.09 8.05
N HIS A 157 9.97 7.07 8.60
CA HIS A 157 8.78 7.59 7.95
C HIS A 157 8.94 9.11 7.74
N ALA A 158 8.58 9.59 6.55
CA ALA A 158 8.82 10.99 6.18
C ALA A 158 8.06 12.00 7.06
N CYS A 159 6.84 11.67 7.49
CA CYS A 159 5.92 12.62 8.12
C CYS A 159 5.30 12.12 9.45
N ALA A 160 5.35 10.82 9.74
CA ALA A 160 4.74 10.26 10.94
C ALA A 160 5.57 10.55 12.19
N THR A 161 4.87 10.99 13.22
CA THR A 161 5.42 11.27 14.55
C THR A 161 4.59 10.56 15.61
N ILE A 162 5.27 9.93 16.56
CA ILE A 162 4.65 9.29 17.71
C ILE A 162 4.68 10.29 18.88
N ILE A 163 3.56 10.39 19.58
CA ILE A 163 3.42 11.20 20.79
C ILE A 163 2.92 10.29 21.90
N GLY A 164 3.70 10.18 22.97
CA GLY A 164 3.38 9.38 24.16
C GLY A 164 2.89 10.23 25.33
N ARG A 165 2.14 9.62 26.23
CA ARG A 165 1.69 10.25 27.48
C ARG A 165 2.80 10.40 28.52
N GLY A 166 3.88 9.65 28.37
CA GLY A 166 5.06 9.62 29.23
C GLY A 166 6.30 9.37 28.40
N ASN A 167 7.42 9.06 29.07
CA ASN A 167 8.65 8.71 28.38
C ASN A 167 8.43 7.51 27.46
N LEU A 168 8.69 7.66 26.16
CA LEU A 168 8.42 6.62 25.18
C LEU A 168 9.17 5.31 25.44
N THR A 169 10.34 5.37 26.09
CA THR A 169 11.12 4.17 26.41
C THR A 169 10.45 3.26 27.43
N ASP A 170 9.46 3.74 28.17
CA ASP A 170 8.67 2.94 29.09
C ASP A 170 7.63 2.07 28.38
N TYR A 171 7.34 2.38 27.12
CA TYR A 171 6.26 1.74 26.35
C TYR A 171 6.76 1.01 25.11
N ILE A 172 7.72 1.60 24.39
CA ILE A 172 8.22 1.07 23.12
C ILE A 172 9.75 1.15 23.05
N PRO A 173 10.40 0.18 22.36
CA PRO A 173 11.83 0.29 22.11
C PRO A 173 12.11 1.41 21.12
N ILE A 174 13.12 2.22 21.45
CA ILE A 174 13.57 3.36 20.65
C ILE A 174 14.99 3.12 20.13
N CYS A 175 15.28 3.55 18.92
CA CYS A 175 16.62 3.65 18.37
C CYS A 175 16.92 5.06 17.89
N LEU A 176 18.20 5.33 17.65
CA LEU A 176 18.64 6.58 17.02
C LEU A 176 18.77 6.35 15.51
N SER A 177 18.08 7.17 14.73
CA SER A 177 18.20 7.19 13.27
C SER A 177 18.64 8.57 12.79
N MET A 178 19.46 8.61 11.74
CA MET A 178 19.89 9.87 11.17
C MET A 178 18.79 10.51 10.33
N ASP A 179 18.37 11.69 10.70
CA ASP A 179 17.49 12.51 9.88
C ASP A 179 18.30 13.16 8.76
N LYS A 180 17.96 12.84 7.51
CA LYS A 180 18.68 13.32 6.32
C LYS A 180 18.53 14.81 6.07
N GLU A 181 17.46 15.44 6.58
CA GLU A 181 17.23 16.88 6.41
C GLU A 181 18.07 17.70 7.39
N SER A 182 18.09 17.30 8.65
CA SER A 182 18.83 18.03 9.70
C SER A 182 20.25 17.53 9.91
N GLY A 183 20.59 16.33 9.45
CA GLY A 183 21.87 15.68 9.70
C GLY A 183 22.07 15.26 11.17
N GLN A 184 21.01 15.26 11.97
CA GLN A 184 21.06 14.93 13.40
C GLN A 184 20.45 13.56 13.66
N TYR A 185 20.88 12.92 14.75
CA TYR A 185 20.24 11.71 15.24
C TYR A 185 18.97 12.05 16.01
N VAL A 186 17.88 11.38 15.63
CA VAL A 186 16.56 11.55 16.24
C VAL A 186 16.01 10.21 16.76
N TRP A 187 15.18 10.27 17.76
CA TRP A 187 14.48 9.11 18.27
C TRP A 187 13.53 8.54 17.22
N THR A 188 13.63 7.22 17.01
CA THR A 188 12.81 6.48 16.07
C THR A 188 12.30 5.22 16.74
N SER A 189 11.01 4.92 16.65
CA SER A 189 10.44 3.69 17.19
C SER A 189 11.06 2.47 16.50
N GLN A 190 11.11 1.32 17.20
CA GLN A 190 11.45 0.05 16.59
C GLN A 190 10.20 -0.80 16.28
N TYR A 191 9.03 -0.35 16.72
CA TYR A 191 7.75 -0.92 16.31
C TYR A 191 7.28 -0.31 15.00
N ASP A 192 6.73 -1.16 14.12
CA ASP A 192 6.07 -0.71 12.88
C ASP A 192 4.90 0.22 13.21
N GLY A 193 4.68 1.21 12.34
CA GLY A 193 3.64 2.20 12.51
C GLY A 193 2.22 1.65 12.65
N HIS A 194 1.98 0.42 12.18
CA HIS A 194 0.68 -0.25 12.32
C HIS A 194 0.34 -0.65 13.77
N TYR A 195 1.37 -0.90 14.61
CA TYR A 195 1.17 -1.36 15.99
C TYR A 195 1.23 -0.24 17.02
N ILE A 196 1.54 0.99 16.62
CA ILE A 196 1.74 2.12 17.54
C ILE A 196 0.47 2.47 18.32
N GLU A 197 -0.68 2.43 17.65
CA GLU A 197 -1.97 2.72 18.29
C GLU A 197 -2.39 1.60 19.25
N GLU A 198 -2.07 0.35 18.94
CA GLU A 198 -2.36 -0.82 19.78
C GLU A 198 -1.64 -0.76 21.14
N VAL A 199 -0.45 -0.16 21.17
CA VAL A 199 0.32 0.06 22.42
C VAL A 199 -0.03 1.39 23.11
N GLY A 200 -1.11 2.05 22.68
CA GLY A 200 -1.67 3.23 23.34
C GLY A 200 -0.97 4.55 23.04
N MET A 201 -0.16 4.62 21.97
CA MET A 201 0.48 5.84 21.50
C MET A 201 -0.35 6.53 20.42
N LEU A 202 -0.20 7.84 20.30
CA LEU A 202 -0.78 8.62 19.24
C LEU A 202 0.21 8.67 18.05
N LYS A 203 -0.22 8.22 16.87
CA LYS A 203 0.49 8.43 15.61
C LYS A 203 -0.13 9.60 14.87
N MET A 204 0.66 10.62 14.59
CA MET A 204 0.22 11.82 13.88
C MET A 204 1.07 12.02 12.63
N ASP A 205 0.42 12.16 11.47
CA ASP A 205 1.08 12.36 10.19
C ASP A 205 1.05 13.84 9.80
N PHE A 206 2.23 14.49 9.78
CA PHE A 206 2.38 15.86 9.32
C PHE A 206 2.73 15.85 7.83
N LEU A 207 1.72 15.79 6.99
CA LEU A 207 1.89 15.75 5.54
C LEU A 207 1.55 17.10 4.90
N GLY A 208 2.55 17.72 4.28
CA GLY A 208 2.35 18.91 3.45
C GLY A 208 2.02 18.51 2.01
N LEU A 209 1.02 19.17 1.43
CA LEU A 209 0.66 18.98 0.02
C LEU A 209 1.29 20.08 -0.84
N ASN A 210 2.26 19.75 -1.66
CA ASN A 210 2.88 20.68 -2.61
C ASN A 210 1.84 21.32 -3.56
N THR A 211 0.79 20.59 -3.91
CA THR A 211 -0.31 21.09 -4.76
C THR A 211 -0.98 22.31 -4.15
N LEU A 212 -1.23 22.33 -2.84
CA LEU A 212 -1.80 23.50 -2.17
C LEU A 212 -0.87 24.73 -2.25
N SER A 213 0.44 24.51 -2.11
CA SER A 213 1.44 25.58 -2.27
C SER A 213 1.48 26.13 -3.70
N ILE A 214 1.29 25.26 -4.70
CA ILE A 214 1.21 25.65 -6.11
C ILE A 214 -0.03 26.50 -6.35
N ILE A 215 -1.19 26.06 -5.82
CA ILE A 215 -2.45 26.81 -5.92
C ILE A 215 -2.31 28.19 -5.26
N HIS A 216 -1.77 28.25 -4.04
CA HIS A 216 -1.53 29.50 -3.33
C HIS A 216 -0.67 30.46 -4.16
N LYS A 217 0.43 29.95 -4.70
CA LYS A 217 1.33 30.76 -5.54
C LYS A 217 0.67 31.22 -6.85
N CYS A 218 -0.24 30.41 -7.40
CA CYS A 218 -1.04 30.80 -8.56
C CYS A 218 -1.98 31.97 -8.21
N LEU A 219 -2.67 31.90 -7.09
CA LEU A 219 -3.55 32.96 -6.59
C LEU A 219 -2.78 34.26 -6.34
N ASP A 220 -1.61 34.17 -5.70
CA ASP A 220 -0.73 35.33 -5.48
C ASP A 220 -0.29 35.98 -6.81
N ASN A 221 0.04 35.17 -7.82
CA ASN A 221 0.42 35.67 -9.13
C ASN A 221 -0.75 36.34 -9.87
N ILE A 222 -1.96 35.79 -9.75
CA ILE A 222 -3.18 36.40 -10.32
C ILE A 222 -3.46 37.73 -9.65
N LYS A 223 -3.39 37.79 -8.33
CA LYS A 223 -3.59 39.02 -7.56
C LYS A 223 -2.54 40.09 -7.94
N LEU A 224 -1.27 39.69 -8.06
CA LEU A 224 -0.18 40.59 -8.44
C LEU A 224 -0.35 41.13 -9.86
N ARG A 225 -0.79 40.29 -10.82
CA ARG A 225 -0.86 40.65 -12.24
C ARG A 225 -2.14 41.36 -12.61
N PHE A 226 -3.26 40.94 -12.02
CA PHE A 226 -4.60 41.41 -12.42
C PHE A 226 -5.32 42.19 -11.32
N GLY A 227 -4.77 42.28 -10.11
CA GLY A 227 -5.42 42.92 -8.96
C GLY A 227 -6.65 42.18 -8.44
N THR A 228 -6.91 40.95 -8.92
CA THR A 228 -8.09 40.17 -8.59
C THR A 228 -7.78 39.23 -7.47
N ASP A 229 -8.59 39.24 -6.42
CA ASP A 229 -8.54 38.26 -5.31
C ASP A 229 -9.59 37.18 -5.60
N ILE A 230 -9.15 35.92 -5.68
CA ILE A 230 -10.02 34.78 -5.99
C ILE A 230 -10.16 33.95 -4.71
N ASP A 231 -11.41 33.78 -4.28
CA ASP A 231 -11.75 32.81 -3.23
C ASP A 231 -11.92 31.41 -3.87
N ILE A 232 -10.96 30.53 -3.62
CA ILE A 232 -10.95 29.18 -4.21
C ILE A 232 -12.08 28.31 -3.68
N GLU A 233 -12.56 28.57 -2.45
CA GLU A 233 -13.65 27.81 -1.84
C GLU A 233 -15.01 28.18 -2.42
N ALA A 234 -15.10 29.36 -3.03
CA ALA A 234 -16.30 29.83 -3.70
C ALA A 234 -16.43 29.33 -5.15
N ILE A 235 -15.42 28.65 -5.71
CA ILE A 235 -15.46 28.13 -7.08
C ILE A 235 -16.36 26.90 -7.12
N PRO A 236 -17.43 26.88 -7.95
CA PRO A 236 -18.26 25.70 -8.11
C PRO A 236 -17.47 24.52 -8.69
N ILE A 237 -17.60 23.32 -8.09
CA ILE A 237 -16.89 22.12 -8.53
C ILE A 237 -17.37 21.63 -9.91
N ASP A 238 -18.61 21.98 -10.28
CA ASP A 238 -19.27 21.61 -11.52
C ASP A 238 -19.26 22.71 -12.58
N ASP A 239 -18.43 23.77 -12.40
CA ASP A 239 -18.26 24.82 -13.38
C ASP A 239 -17.79 24.24 -14.71
N LYS A 240 -18.63 24.44 -15.75
CA LYS A 240 -18.32 23.95 -17.10
C LYS A 240 -17.71 25.07 -17.92
N PRO A 241 -16.66 24.77 -18.72
CA PRO A 241 -16.04 25.74 -19.63
C PRO A 241 -16.99 26.25 -20.72
#